data_50b689dd78781daaae9aa5055eba5039
#
_entry.id   50b689dd78781daaae9aa5055eba5039
#
_cell.length_a   1.000
_cell.length_b   1.000
_cell.length_c   1.000
_cell.angle_alpha   90.00
_cell.angle_beta   90.00
_cell.angle_gamma   90.00
#
_symmetry.space_group_name_H-M   'P 1'
#
loop_
_entity.id
_entity.type
_entity.pdbx_description
1 polymer ?
#
loop_
_entity_poly.entity_id
_entity_poly.type
_entity_poly.pdbx_seq_one_letter_code
_entity_poly.pdbx_strand_id
1 'polypeptide(L)'
;APGQFINIELEGFYLRRPISICDWDKEKIDIIYKVVGAGTEKMAELKAGEKLDVFTGLGNGFTINNETKAPLVIGGGVGIPPLYGLCKELIAFGKKPTVILGFNTKSEIFYEEVFKLLGCEVYVTTVDGSYGTKGFVTDVIKNLEGYDYFYTCGPLPMLKAVAMGTECSGQLSFEERMGC
;
A
#
# COMPACT_ATOMS: atom_id res chain seq x y z
N ALA A 1 -0.28 -13.21 3.45
CA ALA A 1 -1.17 -12.71 2.40
C ALA A 1 -0.91 -11.21 2.19
N PRO A 2 -1.15 -10.66 0.99
CA PRO A 2 -0.98 -9.23 0.72
C PRO A 2 -1.88 -8.38 1.63
N GLY A 3 -1.36 -7.24 2.11
CA GLY A 3 -2.08 -6.38 3.05
C GLY A 3 -2.01 -6.83 4.52
N GLN A 4 -1.33 -7.91 4.84
CA GLN A 4 -0.96 -8.24 6.21
C GLN A 4 0.16 -7.34 6.71
N PHE A 5 0.36 -7.31 8.03
CA PHE A 5 1.38 -6.49 8.68
C PHE A 5 2.18 -7.29 9.70
N ILE A 6 3.28 -6.73 10.13
CA ILE A 6 4.09 -7.22 11.25
C ILE A 6 4.07 -6.21 12.38
N ASN A 7 4.32 -6.67 13.60
CA ASN A 7 4.35 -5.83 14.79
C ASN A 7 5.73 -5.97 15.47
N ILE A 8 6.54 -4.93 15.38
CA ILE A 8 7.96 -4.92 15.75
C ILE A 8 8.13 -4.41 17.18
N GLU A 9 8.81 -5.17 18.03
CA GLU A 9 9.28 -4.70 19.33
C GLU A 9 10.53 -3.84 19.20
N LEU A 10 10.54 -2.74 19.91
CA LEU A 10 11.71 -1.85 19.97
C LEU A 10 12.08 -1.63 21.44
N GLU A 11 13.34 -1.80 21.74
CA GLU A 11 13.88 -1.56 23.09
C GLU A 11 13.60 -0.13 23.55
N GLY A 12 13.06 0.01 24.77
CA GLY A 12 12.69 1.31 25.34
C GLY A 12 11.29 1.81 24.96
N PHE A 13 10.52 1.06 24.16
CA PHE A 13 9.16 1.41 23.80
C PHE A 13 8.15 0.38 24.32
N TYR A 14 7.11 0.85 25.01
CA TYR A 14 6.04 -0.02 25.51
C TYR A 14 5.20 -0.64 24.38
N LEU A 15 4.88 0.15 23.36
CA LEU A 15 4.07 -0.32 22.23
C LEU A 15 4.96 -0.82 21.09
N ARG A 16 4.60 -1.94 20.48
CA ARG A 16 5.19 -2.41 19.22
C ARG A 16 4.82 -1.49 18.06
N ARG A 17 5.54 -1.59 16.96
CA ARG A 17 5.30 -0.79 15.74
C ARG A 17 4.68 -1.66 14.66
N PRO A 18 3.38 -1.45 14.35
CA PRO A 18 2.71 -2.14 13.25
C PRO A 18 3.18 -1.55 11.92
N ILE A 19 3.73 -2.39 11.05
CA ILE A 19 4.19 -2.00 9.72
C ILE A 19 3.66 -3.01 8.71
N SER A 20 3.00 -2.51 7.66
CA SER A 20 2.49 -3.34 6.57
C SER A 20 3.62 -4.02 5.81
N ILE A 21 3.39 -5.28 5.41
CA ILE A 21 4.31 -6.04 4.58
C ILE A 21 4.21 -5.52 3.14
N CYS A 22 5.35 -5.13 2.57
CA CYS A 22 5.45 -4.70 1.17
C CYS A 22 5.61 -5.90 0.24
N ASP A 23 6.59 -6.75 0.53
CA ASP A 23 6.89 -7.95 -0.22
C ASP A 23 7.41 -9.06 0.69
N TRP A 24 7.37 -10.30 0.23
CA TRP A 24 7.86 -11.45 0.97
C TRP A 24 8.25 -12.59 0.03
N ASP A 25 9.14 -13.42 0.51
CA ASP A 25 9.43 -14.74 -0.05
C ASP A 25 9.59 -15.77 1.09
N LYS A 26 10.28 -16.89 0.84
CA LYS A 26 10.48 -17.95 1.83
C LYS A 26 11.51 -17.58 2.92
N GLU A 27 12.35 -16.58 2.67
CA GLU A 27 13.52 -16.26 3.49
C GLU A 27 13.41 -14.87 4.13
N LYS A 28 12.64 -13.94 3.53
CA LYS A 28 12.58 -12.55 3.97
C LYS A 28 11.21 -11.91 3.85
N ILE A 29 11.04 -10.85 4.60
CA ILE A 29 9.92 -9.91 4.51
C ILE A 29 10.51 -8.53 4.27
N ASP A 30 10.03 -7.83 3.26
CA ASP A 30 10.39 -6.45 2.98
C ASP A 30 9.30 -5.51 3.51
N ILE A 31 9.70 -4.48 4.24
CA ILE A 31 8.81 -3.45 4.76
C ILE A 31 9.28 -2.07 4.32
N ILE A 32 8.33 -1.15 4.14
CA ILE A 32 8.61 0.26 3.87
C ILE A 32 7.79 1.08 4.84
N TYR A 33 8.45 2.01 5.53
CA TYR A 33 7.80 2.88 6.50
C TYR A 33 8.29 4.32 6.38
N LYS A 34 7.50 5.26 6.86
CA LYS A 34 7.86 6.67 6.99
C LYS A 34 8.34 6.92 8.42
N VAL A 35 9.43 7.66 8.57
CA VAL A 35 9.88 8.13 9.89
C VAL A 35 8.97 9.27 10.33
N VAL A 36 8.15 9.01 11.37
CA VAL A 36 7.12 9.95 11.84
C VAL A 36 7.15 10.19 13.33
N GLY A 37 8.08 9.55 14.05
CA GLY A 37 8.23 9.71 15.50
C GLY A 37 9.28 8.78 16.09
N ALA A 38 9.54 8.89 17.37
CA ALA A 38 10.67 8.26 18.07
C ALA A 38 10.83 6.75 17.80
N GLY A 39 9.73 5.99 17.68
CA GLY A 39 9.85 4.56 17.39
C GLY A 39 10.36 4.28 15.98
N THR A 40 9.85 5.00 14.96
CA THR A 40 10.34 4.85 13.58
C THR A 40 11.70 5.50 13.37
N GLU A 41 12.08 6.51 14.16
CA GLU A 41 13.45 7.05 14.23
C GLU A 41 14.41 5.97 14.75
N LYS A 42 14.04 5.30 15.84
CA LYS A 42 14.82 4.18 16.39
C LYS A 42 14.98 3.04 15.37
N MET A 43 13.92 2.72 14.62
CA MET A 43 14.00 1.73 13.53
C MET A 43 14.98 2.15 12.46
N ALA A 44 15.05 3.44 12.10
CA ALA A 44 15.97 3.96 11.10
C ALA A 44 17.46 3.91 11.51
N GLU A 45 17.75 3.76 12.79
CA GLU A 45 19.12 3.59 13.33
C GLU A 45 19.62 2.14 13.26
N LEU A 46 18.72 1.17 13.06
CA LEU A 46 19.05 -0.25 13.03
C LEU A 46 20.01 -0.59 11.89
N LYS A 47 20.92 -1.50 12.17
CA LYS A 47 21.96 -1.94 11.22
C LYS A 47 21.71 -3.38 10.77
N ALA A 48 22.24 -3.70 9.61
CA ALA A 48 22.18 -5.06 9.11
C ALA A 48 22.82 -6.06 10.11
N GLY A 49 22.12 -7.17 10.35
CA GLY A 49 22.51 -8.20 11.31
C GLY A 49 21.92 -8.05 12.72
N GLU A 50 21.25 -6.93 13.02
CA GLU A 50 20.51 -6.78 14.28
C GLU A 50 19.28 -7.67 14.29
N LYS A 51 18.98 -8.23 15.46
CA LYS A 51 17.81 -9.11 15.67
C LYS A 51 16.65 -8.30 16.23
N LEU A 52 15.48 -8.50 15.65
CA LEU A 52 14.23 -7.90 16.10
C LEU A 52 13.27 -8.99 16.55
N ASP A 53 12.54 -8.72 17.61
CA ASP A 53 11.36 -9.51 18.01
C ASP A 53 10.16 -9.00 17.19
N VAL A 54 9.53 -9.91 16.42
CA VAL A 54 8.49 -9.56 15.47
C VAL A 54 7.33 -10.54 15.51
N PHE A 55 6.12 -10.04 15.71
CA PHE A 55 4.91 -10.81 15.41
C PHE A 55 4.57 -10.69 13.93
N THR A 56 4.30 -11.81 13.30
CA THR A 56 3.97 -11.92 11.87
C THR A 56 2.58 -12.49 11.65
N GLY A 57 2.09 -12.44 10.42
CA GLY A 57 0.80 -13.02 10.03
C GLY A 57 -0.40 -12.26 10.62
N LEU A 58 -0.23 -10.99 10.94
CA LEU A 58 -1.26 -10.15 11.52
C LEU A 58 -2.12 -9.49 10.43
N GLY A 59 -3.40 -9.28 10.77
CA GLY A 59 -4.38 -8.74 9.83
C GLY A 59 -4.94 -9.78 8.85
N ASN A 60 -6.11 -9.48 8.28
CA ASN A 60 -6.79 -10.38 7.35
C ASN A 60 -6.17 -10.38 5.94
N GLY A 61 -5.51 -9.27 5.59
CA GLY A 61 -5.00 -9.06 4.23
C GLY A 61 -6.10 -8.84 3.19
N PHE A 62 -5.70 -8.76 1.94
CA PHE A 62 -6.61 -8.73 0.79
C PHE A 62 -6.92 -10.15 0.31
N THR A 63 -8.16 -10.38 -0.07
CA THR A 63 -8.57 -11.61 -0.75
C THR A 63 -8.60 -11.37 -2.25
N ILE A 64 -7.88 -12.18 -3.02
CA ILE A 64 -7.89 -12.08 -4.49
C ILE A 64 -9.29 -12.43 -4.99
N ASN A 65 -9.94 -11.46 -5.65
CA ASN A 65 -11.19 -11.72 -6.35
C ASN A 65 -10.88 -12.47 -7.66
N ASN A 66 -11.23 -13.74 -7.71
CA ASN A 66 -10.96 -14.59 -8.88
C ASN A 66 -11.77 -14.19 -10.12
N GLU A 67 -12.92 -13.54 -9.95
CA GLU A 67 -13.80 -13.14 -11.03
C GLU A 67 -13.35 -11.86 -11.73
N THR A 68 -12.60 -10.99 -11.04
CA THR A 68 -12.12 -9.73 -11.66
C THR A 68 -11.20 -10.02 -12.83
N LYS A 69 -11.35 -9.23 -13.90
CA LYS A 69 -10.50 -9.25 -15.10
C LYS A 69 -9.56 -8.03 -15.14
N ALA A 70 -10.02 -6.91 -14.63
CA ALA A 70 -9.35 -5.62 -14.67
C ALA A 70 -9.36 -4.96 -13.28
N PRO A 71 -8.54 -5.45 -12.34
CA PRO A 71 -8.47 -4.89 -10.99
C PRO A 71 -7.84 -3.51 -10.98
N LEU A 72 -8.45 -2.57 -10.27
CA LEU A 72 -7.93 -1.25 -9.98
C LEU A 72 -7.29 -1.25 -8.57
N VAL A 73 -6.03 -0.88 -8.46
CA VAL A 73 -5.28 -0.84 -7.20
C VAL A 73 -4.91 0.60 -6.88
N ILE A 74 -5.36 1.10 -5.73
CA ILE A 74 -5.26 2.52 -5.39
C ILE A 74 -4.52 2.68 -4.07
N GLY A 75 -3.40 3.39 -4.10
CA GLY A 75 -2.55 3.62 -2.93
C GLY A 75 -2.30 5.08 -2.63
N GLY A 76 -2.23 5.43 -1.34
CA GLY A 76 -1.86 6.78 -0.88
C GLY A 76 -0.73 6.75 0.14
N GLY A 77 0.38 7.43 -0.14
CA GLY A 77 1.52 7.54 0.76
C GLY A 77 2.00 6.19 1.29
N VAL A 78 2.04 6.01 2.61
CA VAL A 78 2.49 4.75 3.25
C VAL A 78 1.52 3.58 3.08
N GLY A 79 0.35 3.78 2.48
CA GLY A 79 -0.54 2.70 2.06
C GLY A 79 -0.13 2.03 0.73
N ILE A 80 0.86 2.57 0.02
CA ILE A 80 1.35 2.02 -1.24
C ILE A 80 2.14 0.71 -1.07
N PRO A 81 3.06 0.57 -0.10
CA PRO A 81 3.86 -0.64 0.06
C PRO A 81 3.07 -1.95 0.07
N PRO A 82 2.00 -2.13 0.88
CA PRO A 82 1.27 -3.40 0.92
C PRO A 82 0.57 -3.76 -0.41
N LEU A 83 0.37 -2.80 -1.30
CA LEU A 83 -0.24 -3.03 -2.61
C LEU A 83 0.74 -3.63 -3.63
N TYR A 84 2.05 -3.55 -3.37
CA TYR A 84 3.04 -4.17 -4.25
C TYR A 84 2.93 -5.70 -4.22
N GLY A 85 2.91 -6.31 -3.04
CA GLY A 85 2.68 -7.74 -2.88
C GLY A 85 1.32 -8.18 -3.44
N LEU A 86 0.27 -7.35 -3.31
CA LEU A 86 -1.02 -7.60 -3.93
C LEU A 86 -0.93 -7.63 -5.46
N CYS A 87 -0.26 -6.67 -6.08
CA CYS A 87 -0.07 -6.65 -7.54
C CYS A 87 0.72 -7.86 -8.05
N LYS A 88 1.75 -8.30 -7.32
CA LYS A 88 2.48 -9.54 -7.64
C LYS A 88 1.53 -10.75 -7.68
N GLU A 89 0.69 -10.91 -6.67
CA GLU A 89 -0.27 -12.01 -6.64
C GLU A 89 -1.33 -11.87 -7.75
N LEU A 90 -1.90 -10.68 -7.96
CA LEU A 90 -2.87 -10.46 -9.04
C LEU A 90 -2.28 -10.86 -10.41
N ILE A 91 -1.04 -10.48 -10.70
CA ILE A 91 -0.34 -10.84 -11.94
C ILE A 91 -0.08 -12.35 -12.01
N ALA A 92 0.32 -12.98 -10.90
CA ALA A 92 0.49 -14.43 -10.84
C ALA A 92 -0.82 -15.20 -11.13
N PHE A 93 -1.97 -14.60 -10.76
CA PHE A 93 -3.31 -15.09 -11.16
C PHE A 93 -3.74 -14.67 -12.58
N GLY A 94 -2.83 -14.16 -13.40
CA GLY A 94 -3.10 -13.77 -14.78
C GLY A 94 -3.92 -12.48 -14.95
N LYS A 95 -4.05 -11.67 -13.88
CA LYS A 95 -4.75 -10.38 -13.93
C LYS A 95 -3.82 -9.27 -14.44
N LYS A 96 -4.41 -8.18 -14.91
CA LYS A 96 -3.67 -6.98 -15.35
C LYS A 96 -4.10 -5.80 -14.49
N PRO A 97 -3.45 -5.56 -13.35
CA PRO A 97 -3.84 -4.46 -12.48
C PRO A 97 -3.45 -3.11 -13.07
N THR A 98 -4.40 -2.15 -13.00
CA THR A 98 -4.13 -0.73 -13.15
C THR A 98 -3.88 -0.14 -11.76
N VAL A 99 -2.82 0.64 -11.60
CA VAL A 99 -2.38 1.17 -10.30
C VAL A 99 -2.46 2.70 -10.30
N ILE A 100 -3.09 3.27 -9.27
CA ILE A 100 -3.10 4.72 -9.03
C ILE A 100 -2.34 4.99 -7.73
N LEU A 101 -1.30 5.81 -7.80
CA LEU A 101 -0.46 6.21 -6.68
C LEU A 101 -0.68 7.69 -6.36
N GLY A 102 -1.13 7.97 -5.12
CA GLY A 102 -1.38 9.33 -4.64
C GLY A 102 -0.32 9.84 -3.67
N PHE A 103 0.19 11.05 -3.93
CA PHE A 103 1.18 11.73 -3.10
C PHE A 103 0.82 13.20 -2.91
N ASN A 104 1.45 13.89 -1.95
CA ASN A 104 1.27 15.33 -1.82
C ASN A 104 2.13 16.08 -2.85
N THR A 105 3.38 15.64 -3.04
CA THR A 105 4.38 16.32 -3.89
C THR A 105 5.24 15.29 -4.64
N LYS A 106 5.93 15.75 -5.68
CA LYS A 106 6.89 14.93 -6.45
C LYS A 106 7.98 14.30 -5.58
N SER A 107 8.44 14.99 -4.56
CA SER A 107 9.53 14.51 -3.68
C SER A 107 9.13 13.31 -2.81
N GLU A 108 7.84 13.05 -2.67
CA GLU A 108 7.31 11.89 -1.93
C GLU A 108 7.12 10.64 -2.80
N ILE A 109 7.29 10.76 -4.12
CA ILE A 109 7.03 9.66 -5.05
C ILE A 109 8.06 8.54 -4.88
N PHE A 110 7.55 7.33 -4.71
CA PHE A 110 8.33 6.11 -4.71
C PHE A 110 7.53 4.97 -5.35
N TYR A 111 8.20 3.92 -5.77
CA TYR A 111 7.63 2.68 -6.32
C TYR A 111 6.91 2.81 -7.68
N GLU A 112 6.79 3.97 -8.29
CA GLU A 112 6.17 4.12 -9.62
C GLU A 112 6.82 3.18 -10.64
N GLU A 113 8.15 3.27 -10.80
CA GLU A 113 8.89 2.43 -11.75
C GLU A 113 8.87 0.95 -11.35
N VAL A 114 8.80 0.65 -10.06
CA VAL A 114 8.74 -0.73 -9.57
C VAL A 114 7.42 -1.39 -9.98
N PHE A 115 6.28 -0.69 -9.88
CA PHE A 115 4.99 -1.20 -10.38
C PHE A 115 4.96 -1.32 -11.91
N LYS A 116 5.57 -0.37 -12.64
CA LYS A 116 5.69 -0.46 -14.11
C LYS A 116 6.52 -1.68 -14.53
N LEU A 117 7.66 -1.92 -13.88
CA LEU A 117 8.51 -3.10 -14.13
C LEU A 117 7.80 -4.41 -13.80
N LEU A 118 6.88 -4.40 -12.84
CA LEU A 118 6.02 -5.55 -12.53
C LEU A 118 4.99 -5.84 -13.64
N GLY A 119 4.76 -4.89 -14.55
CA GLY A 119 3.81 -5.00 -15.67
C GLY A 119 2.46 -4.34 -15.42
N CYS A 120 2.36 -3.49 -14.39
CA CYS A 120 1.16 -2.70 -14.13
C CYS A 120 1.09 -1.47 -15.03
N GLU A 121 -0.11 -1.06 -15.42
CA GLU A 121 -0.38 0.28 -15.89
C GLU A 121 -0.43 1.22 -14.68
N VAL A 122 0.37 2.31 -14.67
CA VAL A 122 0.55 3.15 -13.48
C VAL A 122 0.21 4.60 -13.76
N TYR A 123 -0.66 5.16 -12.94
CA TYR A 123 -1.00 6.57 -12.86
C TYR A 123 -0.50 7.16 -11.54
N VAL A 124 0.06 8.37 -11.60
CA VAL A 124 0.51 9.10 -10.40
C VAL A 124 -0.26 10.40 -10.28
N THR A 125 -0.70 10.71 -9.07
CA THR A 125 -1.29 12.01 -8.73
C THR A 125 -0.44 12.72 -7.68
N THR A 126 -0.31 14.05 -7.80
CA THR A 126 0.24 14.89 -6.75
C THR A 126 -0.72 16.03 -6.44
N VAL A 127 -0.97 16.27 -5.16
CA VAL A 127 -1.93 17.30 -4.73
C VAL A 127 -1.50 18.68 -5.24
N ASP A 128 -0.20 18.98 -5.18
CA ASP A 128 0.36 20.25 -5.65
C ASP A 128 0.52 20.36 -7.17
N GLY A 129 0.38 19.24 -7.91
CA GLY A 129 0.55 19.18 -9.36
C GLY A 129 2.00 19.21 -9.82
N SER A 130 2.94 18.92 -8.93
CA SER A 130 4.38 18.91 -9.26
C SER A 130 4.81 17.72 -10.12
N TYR A 131 3.95 16.67 -10.23
CA TYR A 131 4.17 15.51 -11.09
C TYR A 131 2.85 14.77 -11.37
N GLY A 132 2.73 14.16 -12.55
CA GLY A 132 1.57 13.37 -12.96
C GLY A 132 0.28 14.21 -13.05
N THR A 133 -0.83 13.63 -12.64
CA THR A 133 -2.12 14.32 -12.58
C THR A 133 -2.20 15.19 -11.33
N LYS A 134 -2.51 16.47 -11.49
CA LYS A 134 -2.75 17.36 -10.34
C LYS A 134 -4.05 16.98 -9.64
N GLY A 135 -4.00 16.79 -8.32
CA GLY A 135 -5.16 16.51 -7.48
C GLY A 135 -5.04 15.18 -6.76
N PHE A 136 -6.18 14.53 -6.54
CA PHE A 136 -6.30 13.29 -5.78
C PHE A 136 -6.47 12.06 -6.69
N VAL A 137 -6.32 10.89 -6.14
CA VAL A 137 -6.53 9.61 -6.86
C VAL A 137 -7.91 9.53 -7.52
N THR A 138 -8.92 10.15 -6.92
CA THR A 138 -10.29 10.24 -7.45
C THR A 138 -10.38 11.04 -8.76
N ASP A 139 -9.45 11.95 -9.02
CA ASP A 139 -9.44 12.72 -10.27
C ASP A 139 -8.96 11.88 -11.45
N VAL A 140 -8.15 10.84 -11.21
CA VAL A 140 -7.84 9.82 -12.21
C VAL A 140 -9.01 8.84 -12.36
N ILE A 141 -9.59 8.36 -11.26
CA ILE A 141 -10.71 7.39 -11.28
C ILE A 141 -11.88 7.88 -12.13
N LYS A 142 -12.23 9.17 -12.05
CA LYS A 142 -13.33 9.78 -12.84
C LYS A 142 -13.18 9.64 -14.36
N ASN A 143 -11.93 9.50 -14.83
CA ASN A 143 -11.61 9.41 -16.25
C ASN A 143 -11.13 8.01 -16.66
N LEU A 144 -11.15 7.06 -15.74
CA LEU A 144 -10.69 5.70 -15.97
C LEU A 144 -11.90 4.79 -16.17
N GLU A 145 -11.89 4.04 -17.26
CA GLU A 145 -12.94 3.09 -17.61
C GLU A 145 -12.39 1.65 -17.63
N GLY A 146 -13.29 0.67 -17.58
CA GLY A 146 -12.97 -0.73 -17.83
C GLY A 146 -12.43 -1.51 -16.65
N TYR A 147 -12.33 -0.93 -15.43
CA TYR A 147 -12.06 -1.69 -14.21
C TYR A 147 -13.37 -2.28 -13.63
N ASP A 148 -13.27 -3.44 -13.01
CA ASP A 148 -14.43 -4.21 -12.54
C ASP A 148 -14.39 -4.53 -11.03
N TYR A 149 -13.26 -4.26 -10.38
CA TYR A 149 -13.06 -4.43 -8.94
C TYR A 149 -11.93 -3.55 -8.45
N PHE A 150 -12.01 -3.01 -7.22
CA PHE A 150 -10.92 -2.20 -6.68
C PHE A 150 -10.34 -2.74 -5.37
N TYR A 151 -9.06 -2.43 -5.14
CA TYR A 151 -8.33 -2.61 -3.89
C TYR A 151 -7.71 -1.29 -3.49
N THR A 152 -7.85 -0.88 -2.23
CA THR A 152 -7.27 0.40 -1.81
C THR A 152 -6.69 0.35 -0.41
N CYS A 153 -5.57 1.06 -0.22
CA CYS A 153 -4.90 1.26 1.05
C CYS A 153 -4.33 2.67 1.13
N GLY A 154 -4.53 3.35 2.26
CA GLY A 154 -4.05 4.71 2.48
C GLY A 154 -4.83 5.47 3.55
N PRO A 155 -4.71 6.79 3.62
CA PRO A 155 -5.39 7.61 4.62
C PRO A 155 -6.92 7.49 4.56
N LEU A 156 -7.57 7.48 5.71
CA LEU A 156 -9.04 7.32 5.81
C LEU A 156 -9.85 8.27 4.91
N PRO A 157 -9.50 9.57 4.75
CA PRO A 157 -10.21 10.44 3.82
C PRO A 157 -10.12 9.95 2.37
N MET A 158 -8.97 9.41 1.94
CA MET A 158 -8.79 8.83 0.62
C MET A 158 -9.66 7.58 0.44
N LEU A 159 -9.65 6.66 1.43
CA LEU A 159 -10.46 5.44 1.39
C LEU A 159 -11.95 5.75 1.23
N LYS A 160 -12.46 6.74 1.99
CA LYS A 160 -13.85 7.23 1.87
C LYS A 160 -14.13 7.79 0.47
N ALA A 161 -13.24 8.64 -0.05
CA ALA A 161 -13.41 9.24 -1.36
C ALA A 161 -13.39 8.20 -2.50
N VAL A 162 -12.51 7.20 -2.40
CA VAL A 162 -12.46 6.07 -3.35
C VAL A 162 -13.76 5.26 -3.28
N ALA A 163 -14.21 4.87 -2.09
CA ALA A 163 -15.44 4.09 -1.92
C ALA A 163 -16.69 4.80 -2.45
N MET A 164 -16.72 6.14 -2.37
CA MET A 164 -17.84 6.94 -2.89
C MET A 164 -17.70 7.28 -4.39
N GLY A 165 -16.49 7.22 -4.92
CA GLY A 165 -16.19 7.60 -6.31
C GLY A 165 -16.05 6.43 -7.28
N THR A 166 -16.17 5.18 -6.81
CA THR A 166 -16.13 3.96 -7.63
C THR A 166 -17.52 3.33 -7.69
N GLU A 167 -17.90 2.83 -8.87
CA GLU A 167 -19.21 2.19 -9.09
C GLU A 167 -19.17 0.66 -8.91
N CYS A 168 -17.97 0.07 -8.82
CA CYS A 168 -17.80 -1.37 -8.63
C CYS A 168 -17.51 -1.74 -7.17
N SER A 169 -17.62 -3.03 -6.85
CA SER A 169 -17.23 -3.58 -5.54
C SER A 169 -15.72 -3.54 -5.35
N GLY A 170 -15.28 -3.55 -4.09
CA GLY A 170 -13.84 -3.54 -3.79
C GLY A 170 -13.52 -3.86 -2.33
N GLN A 171 -12.25 -3.86 -2.02
CA GLN A 171 -11.71 -4.05 -0.68
C GLN A 171 -10.89 -2.83 -0.25
N LEU A 172 -11.12 -2.42 1.00
CA LEU A 172 -10.39 -1.33 1.63
C LEU A 172 -9.59 -1.89 2.80
N SER A 173 -8.31 -1.52 2.88
CA SER A 173 -7.47 -1.82 4.04
C SER A 173 -7.57 -0.66 5.02
N PHE A 174 -8.15 -0.92 6.19
CA PHE A 174 -8.27 0.04 7.28
C PHE A 174 -7.19 -0.21 8.32
N GLU A 175 -6.53 0.84 8.75
CA GLU A 175 -5.75 0.85 9.98
C GLU A 175 -6.66 1.29 11.13
N GLU A 176 -7.09 0.35 11.95
CA GLU A 176 -7.79 0.63 13.21
C GLU A 176 -6.79 0.82 14.34
N ARG A 177 -7.21 1.53 15.40
CA ARG A 177 -6.43 1.59 16.63
C ARG A 177 -6.38 0.20 17.23
N MET A 178 -5.24 -0.44 17.11
CA MET A 178 -4.96 -1.68 17.80
C MET A 178 -4.54 -1.36 19.22
N GLY A 179 -5.10 -2.06 20.19
CA GLY A 179 -4.82 -1.89 21.62
C GLY A 179 -3.45 -2.44 22.03
N CYS A 180 -2.45 -2.15 21.22
CA CYS A 180 -1.06 -2.56 21.44
C CYS A 180 -0.21 -1.38 21.91
#